data_7ee87d836ac8c3f1094581919e0aa469
#
_entry.id   7ee87d836ac8c3f1094581919e0aa469
#
_cell.length_a   1.000
_cell.length_b   1.000
_cell.length_c   1.000
_cell.angle_alpha   90.00
_cell.angle_beta   90.00
_cell.angle_gamma   90.00
#
_symmetry.space_group_name_H-M   'P 1'
#
loop_
_entity.id
_entity.type
_entity.pdbx_description
1 polymer ?
#
loop_
_entity_poly.entity_id
_entity_poly.type
_entity_poly.pdbx_seq_one_letter_code
_entity_poly.pdbx_strand_id
1 'polypeptide(L)'
;MILPPKVIHPTGEPEFTLKKSVISALIADTFNGKIHIEWEPQAQVTTLGQLAFFIQYLKVGHRFMPWVEECPLRYTSPNAPKKINVLGSFVLSILAGYTRYAHITRIQGDCVNAPLLGMTKVVGEDSARNALKAIEENEGIAWLQKHLYQSYSPLLELPWILDADVTIKTLYGHQEGATVGYNPHKPGRPSHTYHTYMIANVRLILEVEVQAGNRSSSAYTAPGLWTLLDRIPRAHWPAFIRGDSDWGSDTVMSEAEQRGVDYLFKLKKSPLVKKLIHQYHCKSGWEKTHEGFEAFATELKLITWKTARRVVIVRRRLGKDRAQAPSNALPHQFSLVEPAEDLSAFEYSVLVTSLDAEVITIVQHYRDRADCENNFDEIKNQWGWCGFVTQKLAPCRLIARMIALVYNWWSLFVRLVEADKHYEAIVSRPLLLHGVGKQTQHAGQTTLTITSSHGRESYVKAAYMRVCAFFDELKAIAPQLTPLQCWYRILSEAMKKYLKGAVLKPPDLINYVS
;
A
#
# COMPACT_ATOMS: atom_id res chain seq x y z
N MET A 1 -49.50 -13.50 -19.67
CA MET A 1 -48.10 -13.37 -19.15
C MET A 1 -47.66 -14.79 -18.82
N ILE A 2 -46.94 -15.44 -19.76
CA ILE A 2 -46.54 -16.85 -19.66
C ILE A 2 -45.16 -16.85 -19.05
N LEU A 3 -45.02 -17.46 -17.89
CA LEU A 3 -43.74 -17.66 -17.22
C LEU A 3 -42.90 -18.68 -18.01
N PRO A 4 -41.62 -18.47 -18.20
CA PRO A 4 -40.77 -19.48 -18.86
C PRO A 4 -40.61 -20.72 -17.98
N PRO A 5 -40.42 -21.90 -18.58
CA PRO A 5 -40.35 -23.16 -17.85
C PRO A 5 -39.10 -23.19 -16.95
N LYS A 6 -39.26 -23.66 -15.72
CA LYS A 6 -38.16 -23.98 -14.80
C LYS A 6 -37.24 -25.00 -15.46
N VAL A 7 -35.98 -24.60 -15.69
CA VAL A 7 -34.92 -25.53 -16.03
C VAL A 7 -34.62 -26.37 -14.79
N ILE A 8 -34.94 -27.65 -14.84
CA ILE A 8 -34.54 -28.62 -13.82
C ILE A 8 -33.10 -29.00 -14.15
N HIS A 9 -32.16 -28.58 -13.33
CA HIS A 9 -30.79 -29.08 -13.41
C HIS A 9 -30.77 -30.53 -12.93
N PRO A 10 -30.21 -31.48 -13.68
CA PRO A 10 -30.02 -32.83 -13.21
C PRO A 10 -29.04 -32.83 -12.05
N THR A 11 -29.52 -33.21 -10.86
CA THR A 11 -28.68 -33.53 -9.71
C THR A 11 -28.03 -34.89 -9.96
N GLY A 12 -26.82 -34.84 -10.47
CA GLY A 12 -25.98 -36.02 -10.72
C GLY A 12 -24.71 -35.52 -11.36
N GLU A 13 -23.73 -35.11 -10.55
CA GLU A 13 -22.37 -35.03 -11.03
C GLU A 13 -21.96 -36.45 -11.44
N PRO A 14 -21.46 -36.67 -12.65
CA PRO A 14 -20.91 -37.96 -12.98
C PRO A 14 -19.67 -38.17 -12.10
N GLU A 15 -19.74 -39.12 -11.18
CA GLU A 15 -18.57 -39.69 -10.52
C GLU A 15 -17.69 -40.29 -11.60
N PHE A 16 -16.73 -39.52 -12.07
CA PHE A 16 -15.64 -40.04 -12.88
C PHE A 16 -14.75 -40.89 -11.99
N THR A 17 -15.16 -42.12 -11.80
CA THR A 17 -14.26 -43.19 -11.34
C THR A 17 -13.20 -43.39 -12.43
N LEU A 18 -12.07 -42.72 -12.28
CA LEU A 18 -10.87 -42.94 -13.07
C LEU A 18 -10.42 -44.41 -12.82
N LYS A 19 -11.01 -45.36 -13.56
CA LYS A 19 -10.31 -46.62 -13.81
C LYS A 19 -8.91 -46.26 -14.30
N LYS A 20 -7.88 -46.92 -13.79
CA LYS A 20 -6.49 -46.89 -14.32
C LYS A 20 -6.51 -47.32 -15.80
N SER A 21 -7.10 -46.53 -16.66
CA SER A 21 -6.99 -46.64 -18.10
C SER A 21 -5.74 -45.82 -18.48
N VAL A 22 -4.87 -46.45 -19.24
CA VAL A 22 -3.77 -45.86 -19.98
C VAL A 22 -4.16 -44.43 -20.37
N ILE A 23 -3.64 -43.41 -19.64
CA ILE A 23 -3.85 -42.02 -20.02
C ILE A 23 -3.10 -41.88 -21.35
N SER A 24 -3.85 -41.90 -22.44
CA SER A 24 -3.27 -41.60 -23.75
C SER A 24 -2.74 -40.17 -23.63
N ALA A 25 -1.42 -40.01 -23.72
CA ALA A 25 -0.77 -38.70 -23.68
C ALA A 25 -1.46 -37.81 -24.73
N LEU A 26 -1.89 -36.62 -24.29
CA LEU A 26 -2.37 -35.63 -25.24
C LEU A 26 -1.20 -35.18 -26.12
N ILE A 27 -1.44 -35.03 -27.41
CA ILE A 27 -0.41 -34.58 -28.34
C ILE A 27 -0.80 -33.18 -28.81
N ALA A 28 0.08 -32.21 -28.56
CA ALA A 28 -0.02 -30.88 -29.13
C ALA A 28 0.99 -30.75 -30.28
N ASP A 29 0.49 -30.26 -31.43
CA ASP A 29 1.35 -29.91 -32.57
C ASP A 29 1.79 -28.45 -32.42
N THR A 30 3.10 -28.22 -32.38
CA THR A 30 3.69 -26.89 -32.13
C THR A 30 4.59 -26.49 -33.30
N PHE A 31 5.04 -25.24 -33.35
CA PHE A 31 6.00 -24.80 -34.37
C PHE A 31 7.34 -25.52 -34.32
N ASN A 32 7.66 -26.21 -33.21
CA ASN A 32 8.88 -27.03 -33.07
C ASN A 32 8.59 -28.54 -33.14
N GLY A 33 7.41 -28.94 -33.64
CA GLY A 33 6.99 -30.31 -33.74
C GLY A 33 6.00 -30.76 -32.67
N LYS A 34 5.72 -32.07 -32.65
CA LYS A 34 4.73 -32.64 -31.74
C LYS A 34 5.32 -32.90 -30.37
N ILE A 35 4.60 -32.47 -29.32
CA ILE A 35 4.92 -32.75 -27.93
C ILE A 35 3.83 -33.60 -27.28
N HIS A 36 4.22 -34.51 -26.40
CA HIS A 36 3.33 -35.31 -25.57
C HIS A 36 3.09 -34.57 -24.24
N ILE A 37 1.82 -34.45 -23.83
CA ILE A 37 1.40 -33.72 -22.62
C ILE A 37 0.79 -34.74 -21.66
N GLU A 38 1.34 -34.79 -20.45
CA GLU A 38 0.85 -35.62 -19.35
C GLU A 38 0.57 -34.76 -18.14
N TRP A 39 -0.42 -35.14 -17.33
CA TRP A 39 -0.75 -34.49 -16.07
C TRP A 39 -0.18 -35.32 -14.91
N GLU A 40 0.49 -34.65 -13.95
CA GLU A 40 1.01 -35.28 -12.73
C GLU A 40 0.19 -34.77 -11.50
N PRO A 41 -1.03 -35.30 -11.27
CA PRO A 41 -1.95 -34.74 -10.24
C PRO A 41 -1.46 -34.96 -8.80
N GLN A 42 -0.51 -35.87 -8.60
CA GLN A 42 0.06 -36.19 -7.28
C GLN A 42 1.30 -35.34 -6.94
N ALA A 43 1.82 -34.58 -7.90
CA ALA A 43 2.99 -33.74 -7.66
C ALA A 43 2.67 -32.61 -6.71
N GLN A 44 3.44 -32.52 -5.62
CA GLN A 44 3.35 -31.39 -4.70
C GLN A 44 4.13 -30.20 -5.27
N VAL A 45 3.44 -29.35 -5.98
CA VAL A 45 4.04 -28.21 -6.68
C VAL A 45 3.36 -26.91 -6.32
N THR A 46 4.11 -25.82 -6.44
CA THR A 46 3.61 -24.44 -6.31
C THR A 46 4.24 -23.54 -7.36
N THR A 47 3.51 -22.54 -7.81
CA THR A 47 4.02 -21.46 -8.67
C THR A 47 4.69 -20.35 -7.88
N LEU A 48 4.56 -20.35 -6.56
CA LEU A 48 5.15 -19.39 -5.63
C LEU A 48 6.31 -20.03 -4.86
N GLY A 49 7.21 -20.69 -5.58
CA GLY A 49 8.27 -21.52 -4.99
C GLY A 49 9.24 -20.78 -4.08
N GLN A 50 9.43 -19.46 -4.30
CA GLN A 50 10.31 -18.65 -3.46
C GLN A 50 9.62 -18.10 -2.20
N LEU A 51 8.32 -18.34 -2.01
CA LEU A 51 7.56 -17.83 -0.86
C LEU A 51 8.11 -18.34 0.48
N ALA A 52 8.76 -19.49 0.51
CA ALA A 52 9.38 -20.05 1.71
C ALA A 52 10.32 -19.06 2.43
N PHE A 53 11.06 -18.23 1.69
CA PHE A 53 11.95 -17.22 2.26
C PHE A 53 11.17 -16.09 2.95
N PHE A 54 10.06 -15.66 2.38
CA PHE A 54 9.17 -14.68 3.02
C PHE A 54 8.49 -15.27 4.26
N ILE A 55 8.09 -16.54 4.22
CA ILE A 55 7.52 -17.22 5.39
C ILE A 55 8.56 -17.31 6.52
N GLN A 56 9.82 -17.61 6.19
CA GLN A 56 10.92 -17.58 7.16
C GLN A 56 11.08 -16.18 7.78
N TYR A 57 11.05 -15.12 6.97
CA TYR A 57 11.07 -13.74 7.44
C TYR A 57 9.94 -13.45 8.44
N LEU A 58 8.70 -13.81 8.12
CA LEU A 58 7.55 -13.63 9.02
C LEU A 58 7.70 -14.41 10.32
N LYS A 59 8.27 -15.62 10.25
CA LYS A 59 8.52 -16.48 11.42
C LYS A 59 9.61 -15.90 12.33
N VAL A 60 10.77 -15.54 11.78
CA VAL A 60 11.89 -14.95 12.53
C VAL A 60 11.53 -13.58 13.10
N GLY A 61 10.75 -12.80 12.34
CA GLY A 61 10.24 -11.49 12.78
C GLY A 61 9.08 -11.56 13.78
N HIS A 62 8.56 -12.74 14.11
CA HIS A 62 7.40 -12.92 14.99
C HIS A 62 6.18 -12.08 14.55
N ARG A 63 5.87 -12.06 13.23
CA ARG A 63 4.78 -11.23 12.70
C ARG A 63 3.50 -12.00 12.44
N PHE A 64 3.57 -13.18 11.82
CA PHE A 64 2.37 -13.88 11.33
C PHE A 64 1.57 -14.55 12.48
N MET A 65 2.22 -15.34 13.33
CA MET A 65 1.49 -16.09 14.37
C MET A 65 0.80 -15.21 15.40
N PRO A 66 1.43 -14.18 15.98
CA PRO A 66 0.72 -13.26 16.88
C PRO A 66 -0.47 -12.57 16.23
N TRP A 67 -0.34 -12.20 14.95
CA TRP A 67 -1.45 -11.62 14.18
C TRP A 67 -2.63 -12.60 14.03
N VAL A 68 -2.35 -13.88 13.78
CA VAL A 68 -3.38 -14.93 13.70
C VAL A 68 -4.04 -15.20 15.06
N GLU A 69 -3.26 -15.32 16.11
CA GLU A 69 -3.72 -15.66 17.46
C GLU A 69 -4.61 -14.55 18.04
N GLU A 70 -4.21 -13.30 17.86
CA GLU A 70 -4.94 -12.13 18.34
C GLU A 70 -6.16 -11.75 17.48
N CYS A 71 -6.37 -12.41 16.34
CA CYS A 71 -7.53 -12.12 15.50
C CYS A 71 -8.84 -12.31 16.25
N PRO A 72 -9.73 -11.30 16.30
CA PRO A 72 -10.98 -11.38 17.07
C PRO A 72 -12.07 -12.24 16.40
N LEU A 73 -11.72 -12.99 15.36
CA LEU A 73 -12.65 -13.88 14.67
C LEU A 73 -13.16 -14.96 15.65
N ARG A 74 -14.47 -15.00 15.85
CA ARG A 74 -15.15 -15.98 16.69
C ARG A 74 -16.16 -16.75 15.86
N TYR A 75 -16.10 -18.06 15.96
CA TYR A 75 -17.07 -18.93 15.32
C TYR A 75 -17.90 -19.66 16.37
N THR A 76 -19.18 -19.85 16.05
CA THR A 76 -20.10 -20.65 16.87
C THR A 76 -20.16 -22.10 16.43
N SER A 77 -19.81 -22.39 15.16
CA SER A 77 -19.85 -23.74 14.60
C SER A 77 -18.55 -24.50 14.85
N PRO A 78 -18.57 -25.75 15.31
CA PRO A 78 -17.40 -26.60 15.46
C PRO A 78 -16.74 -26.95 14.11
N ASN A 79 -17.49 -26.87 13.00
CA ASN A 79 -16.99 -27.16 11.65
C ASN A 79 -16.40 -25.91 10.95
N ALA A 80 -16.30 -24.80 11.66
CA ALA A 80 -15.74 -23.57 11.11
C ALA A 80 -14.23 -23.73 10.78
N PRO A 81 -13.75 -23.04 9.74
CA PRO A 81 -12.33 -23.12 9.39
C PRO A 81 -11.46 -22.50 10.48
N LYS A 82 -10.30 -23.06 10.74
CA LYS A 82 -9.33 -22.49 11.69
C LYS A 82 -8.95 -21.07 11.27
N LYS A 83 -8.74 -20.16 12.25
CA LYS A 83 -8.29 -18.76 11.99
C LYS A 83 -7.10 -18.71 11.06
N ILE A 84 -6.08 -19.56 11.30
CA ILE A 84 -4.86 -19.63 10.49
C ILE A 84 -5.14 -19.97 9.01
N ASN A 85 -6.11 -20.85 8.74
CA ASN A 85 -6.51 -21.19 7.36
C ASN A 85 -7.15 -19.99 6.66
N VAL A 86 -7.99 -19.24 7.35
CA VAL A 86 -8.63 -18.03 6.80
C VAL A 86 -7.61 -16.94 6.51
N LEU A 87 -6.85 -16.58 7.54
CA LEU A 87 -5.90 -15.46 7.46
C LEU A 87 -4.73 -15.78 6.53
N GLY A 88 -4.23 -17.00 6.57
CA GLY A 88 -3.21 -17.46 5.63
C GLY A 88 -3.69 -17.47 4.19
N SER A 89 -4.97 -17.83 3.93
CA SER A 89 -5.54 -17.75 2.59
C SER A 89 -5.57 -16.31 2.06
N PHE A 90 -5.87 -15.31 2.91
CA PHE A 90 -5.75 -13.91 2.52
C PHE A 90 -4.32 -13.51 2.22
N VAL A 91 -3.37 -13.86 3.09
CA VAL A 91 -1.95 -13.54 2.86
C VAL A 91 -1.45 -14.14 1.55
N LEU A 92 -1.71 -15.42 1.30
CA LEU A 92 -1.33 -16.09 0.05
C LEU A 92 -1.99 -15.43 -1.17
N SER A 93 -3.28 -15.10 -1.08
CA SER A 93 -4.03 -14.45 -2.17
C SER A 93 -3.49 -13.05 -2.49
N ILE A 94 -3.25 -12.23 -1.47
CA ILE A 94 -2.72 -10.88 -1.61
C ILE A 94 -1.30 -10.92 -2.19
N LEU A 95 -0.43 -11.79 -1.69
CA LEU A 95 0.93 -11.95 -2.20
C LEU A 95 0.95 -12.46 -3.64
N ALA A 96 0.08 -13.39 -4.00
CA ALA A 96 -0.07 -13.86 -5.39
C ALA A 96 -0.60 -12.78 -6.35
N GLY A 97 -0.93 -11.58 -5.87
CA GLY A 97 -1.45 -10.48 -6.70
C GLY A 97 -2.93 -10.60 -7.03
N TYR A 98 -3.66 -11.41 -6.30
CA TYR A 98 -5.08 -11.56 -6.52
C TYR A 98 -5.85 -10.42 -5.85
N THR A 99 -6.83 -9.91 -6.57
CA THR A 99 -7.58 -8.72 -6.19
C THR A 99 -9.05 -8.99 -5.87
N ARG A 100 -9.50 -10.24 -5.96
CA ARG A 100 -10.90 -10.62 -5.72
C ARG A 100 -10.97 -11.87 -4.86
N TYR A 101 -12.03 -12.00 -4.06
CA TYR A 101 -12.29 -13.22 -3.28
C TYR A 101 -12.35 -14.47 -4.16
N ALA A 102 -13.00 -14.39 -5.34
CA ALA A 102 -13.08 -15.50 -6.28
C ALA A 102 -11.71 -16.01 -6.76
N HIS A 103 -10.69 -15.16 -6.72
CA HIS A 103 -9.34 -15.58 -7.12
C HIS A 103 -8.67 -16.51 -6.10
N ILE A 104 -9.19 -16.63 -4.88
CA ILE A 104 -8.68 -17.58 -3.87
C ILE A 104 -8.72 -19.01 -4.41
N THR A 105 -9.68 -19.33 -5.27
CA THR A 105 -9.79 -20.62 -5.94
C THR A 105 -8.51 -21.02 -6.69
N ARG A 106 -7.77 -20.05 -7.21
CA ARG A 106 -6.54 -20.28 -7.98
C ARG A 106 -5.38 -20.84 -7.15
N ILE A 107 -5.45 -20.71 -5.82
CA ILE A 107 -4.43 -21.22 -4.88
C ILE A 107 -4.96 -22.34 -3.99
N GLN A 108 -6.21 -22.78 -4.17
CA GLN A 108 -6.77 -23.87 -3.36
C GLN A 108 -6.03 -25.19 -3.54
N GLY A 109 -5.44 -25.41 -4.70
CA GLY A 109 -4.62 -26.57 -4.99
C GLY A 109 -3.16 -26.45 -4.55
N ASP A 110 -2.73 -25.33 -3.98
CA ASP A 110 -1.36 -25.17 -3.47
C ASP A 110 -1.20 -25.91 -2.13
N CYS A 111 -0.72 -27.15 -2.25
CA CYS A 111 -0.43 -28.02 -1.10
C CYS A 111 0.98 -27.80 -0.51
N VAL A 112 1.79 -26.90 -1.08
CA VAL A 112 3.16 -26.61 -0.62
C VAL A 112 3.18 -25.43 0.35
N ASN A 113 2.65 -24.27 -0.06
CA ASN A 113 2.76 -23.04 0.73
C ASN A 113 1.81 -23.00 1.92
N ALA A 114 0.63 -23.59 1.83
CA ALA A 114 -0.30 -23.63 2.94
C ALA A 114 0.29 -24.30 4.18
N PRO A 115 0.87 -25.51 4.12
CA PRO A 115 1.57 -26.13 5.26
C PRO A 115 2.75 -25.32 5.79
N LEU A 116 3.51 -24.64 4.92
CA LEU A 116 4.63 -23.80 5.36
C LEU A 116 4.18 -22.63 6.25
N LEU A 117 2.95 -22.13 6.05
CA LEU A 117 2.30 -21.15 6.94
C LEU A 117 1.62 -21.79 8.18
N GLY A 118 1.71 -23.11 8.35
CA GLY A 118 1.01 -23.82 9.43
C GLY A 118 -0.49 -24.03 9.16
N MET A 119 -0.94 -23.85 7.93
CA MET A 119 -2.31 -24.09 7.49
C MET A 119 -2.54 -25.56 7.18
N THR A 120 -3.78 -26.02 7.31
CA THR A 120 -4.19 -27.36 6.85
C THR A 120 -4.82 -27.33 5.45
N LYS A 121 -5.34 -26.17 5.03
CA LYS A 121 -5.94 -25.94 3.71
C LYS A 121 -6.10 -24.48 3.40
N VAL A 122 -6.18 -24.11 2.14
CA VAL A 122 -6.69 -22.83 1.68
C VAL A 122 -8.21 -22.86 1.72
N VAL A 123 -8.85 -21.85 2.29
CA VAL A 123 -10.33 -21.78 2.39
C VAL A 123 -10.93 -21.28 1.08
N GLY A 124 -12.21 -21.65 0.84
CA GLY A 124 -12.95 -21.12 -0.30
C GLY A 124 -13.37 -19.66 -0.12
N GLU A 125 -13.80 -19.05 -1.23
CA GLU A 125 -14.23 -17.66 -1.32
C GLU A 125 -15.28 -17.30 -0.26
N ASP A 126 -16.35 -18.10 -0.14
CA ASP A 126 -17.44 -17.83 0.79
C ASP A 126 -16.99 -17.91 2.25
N SER A 127 -16.12 -18.86 2.57
CA SER A 127 -15.54 -18.97 3.92
C SER A 127 -14.72 -17.73 4.26
N ALA A 128 -13.91 -17.22 3.31
CA ALA A 128 -13.14 -16.00 3.49
C ALA A 128 -14.05 -14.76 3.68
N ARG A 129 -15.08 -14.62 2.84
CA ARG A 129 -16.07 -13.52 2.95
C ARG A 129 -16.82 -13.56 4.28
N ASN A 130 -17.28 -14.73 4.69
CA ASN A 130 -18.07 -14.92 5.91
C ASN A 130 -17.19 -14.71 7.15
N ALA A 131 -15.92 -15.06 7.10
CA ALA A 131 -14.99 -14.78 8.18
C ALA A 131 -14.85 -13.28 8.45
N LEU A 132 -14.66 -12.46 7.41
CA LEU A 132 -14.57 -10.99 7.58
C LEU A 132 -15.88 -10.38 8.08
N LYS A 133 -17.04 -10.96 7.71
CA LYS A 133 -18.33 -10.51 8.23
C LYS A 133 -18.56 -10.90 9.70
N ALA A 134 -17.92 -11.97 10.17
CA ALA A 134 -18.03 -12.45 11.54
C ALA A 134 -17.12 -11.71 12.53
N ILE A 135 -16.19 -10.91 12.03
CA ILE A 135 -15.34 -10.05 12.88
C ILE A 135 -16.16 -8.78 13.23
N GLU A 136 -16.27 -8.48 14.53
CA GLU A 136 -16.81 -7.20 14.97
C GLU A 136 -15.90 -6.06 14.48
N GLU A 137 -16.51 -4.99 13.97
CA GLU A 137 -15.79 -3.96 13.23
C GLU A 137 -14.71 -3.27 14.07
N ASN A 138 -15.06 -2.79 15.27
CA ASN A 138 -14.12 -2.06 16.12
C ASN A 138 -13.00 -2.96 16.66
N GLU A 139 -13.32 -4.19 17.07
CA GLU A 139 -12.33 -5.18 17.48
C GLU A 139 -11.36 -5.51 16.33
N GLY A 140 -11.92 -5.70 15.13
CA GLY A 140 -11.14 -5.99 13.93
C GLY A 140 -10.25 -4.84 13.49
N ILE A 141 -10.73 -3.59 13.57
CA ILE A 141 -9.94 -2.39 13.29
C ILE A 141 -8.82 -2.27 14.31
N ALA A 142 -9.10 -2.36 15.61
CA ALA A 142 -8.10 -2.26 16.66
C ALA A 142 -7.00 -3.33 16.52
N TRP A 143 -7.38 -4.57 16.24
CA TRP A 143 -6.45 -5.66 15.96
C TRP A 143 -5.51 -5.34 14.78
N LEU A 144 -6.06 -4.93 13.63
CA LEU A 144 -5.27 -4.62 12.44
C LEU A 144 -4.38 -3.37 12.64
N GLN A 145 -4.89 -2.34 13.31
CA GLN A 145 -4.13 -1.15 13.67
C GLN A 145 -2.93 -1.48 14.57
N LYS A 146 -3.12 -2.35 15.57
CA LYS A 146 -2.03 -2.83 16.45
C LYS A 146 -0.91 -3.45 15.62
N HIS A 147 -1.23 -4.43 14.77
CA HIS A 147 -0.22 -5.14 13.98
C HIS A 147 0.41 -4.28 12.87
N LEU A 148 -0.37 -3.36 12.30
CA LEU A 148 0.14 -2.39 11.34
C LEU A 148 1.15 -1.46 12.02
N TYR A 149 0.81 -0.89 13.19
CA TYR A 149 1.72 -0.09 14.01
C TYR A 149 3.00 -0.86 14.38
N GLN A 150 2.89 -2.09 14.83
CA GLN A 150 4.03 -2.94 15.16
C GLN A 150 4.96 -3.20 13.97
N SER A 151 4.48 -3.11 12.74
CA SER A 151 5.30 -3.33 11.55
C SER A 151 6.30 -2.20 11.29
N TYR A 152 5.97 -0.96 11.68
CA TYR A 152 6.76 0.23 11.35
C TYR A 152 7.19 1.07 12.55
N SER A 153 6.62 0.88 13.73
CA SER A 153 6.83 1.76 14.88
C SER A 153 8.30 2.06 15.23
N PRO A 154 9.25 1.12 15.09
CA PRO A 154 10.66 1.43 15.35
C PRO A 154 11.25 2.49 14.40
N LEU A 155 10.68 2.64 13.21
CA LEU A 155 11.15 3.64 12.24
C LEU A 155 10.72 5.06 12.60
N LEU A 156 9.71 5.21 13.48
CA LEU A 156 9.23 6.51 13.94
C LEU A 156 10.17 7.18 14.97
N GLU A 157 11.15 6.47 15.46
CA GLU A 157 12.20 7.00 16.35
C GLU A 157 13.18 7.93 15.59
N LEU A 158 13.15 7.89 14.27
CA LEU A 158 13.97 8.70 13.39
C LEU A 158 13.12 9.85 12.81
N PRO A 159 13.73 10.95 12.36
CA PRO A 159 12.98 11.98 11.62
C PRO A 159 12.30 11.40 10.38
N TRP A 160 11.00 11.53 10.28
CA TRP A 160 10.19 11.04 9.17
C TRP A 160 9.15 12.06 8.74
N ILE A 161 8.64 11.92 7.54
CA ILE A 161 7.64 12.80 6.93
C ILE A 161 6.35 12.01 6.78
N LEU A 162 5.24 12.62 7.19
CA LEU A 162 3.92 12.02 7.01
C LEU A 162 3.29 12.55 5.73
N ASP A 163 2.98 11.64 4.81
CA ASP A 163 2.11 11.93 3.67
C ASP A 163 0.67 11.50 3.97
N ALA A 164 -0.25 12.43 3.80
CA ALA A 164 -1.67 12.16 3.90
C ALA A 164 -2.34 12.44 2.56
N ASP A 165 -3.14 11.47 2.09
CA ASP A 165 -3.85 11.59 0.82
C ASP A 165 -5.09 10.70 0.77
N VAL A 166 -5.94 10.93 -0.23
CA VAL A 166 -7.16 10.18 -0.46
C VAL A 166 -7.17 9.61 -1.86
N THR A 167 -7.36 8.30 -1.96
CA THR A 167 -7.59 7.68 -3.26
C THR A 167 -9.02 7.16 -3.37
N ILE A 168 -9.51 7.06 -4.60
CA ILE A 168 -10.90 6.75 -4.91
C ILE A 168 -11.00 5.37 -5.55
N LYS A 169 -11.94 4.57 -5.04
CA LYS A 169 -12.34 3.29 -5.64
C LYS A 169 -13.73 3.42 -6.22
N THR A 170 -13.83 3.42 -7.54
CA THR A 170 -15.12 3.43 -8.24
C THR A 170 -15.89 2.13 -7.98
N LEU A 171 -17.18 2.23 -7.70
CA LEU A 171 -18.09 1.11 -7.46
C LEU A 171 -19.14 1.02 -8.57
N TYR A 172 -19.54 -0.21 -8.88
CA TYR A 172 -20.52 -0.49 -9.95
C TYR A 172 -21.80 -1.14 -9.43
N GLY A 173 -21.89 -1.38 -8.13
CA GLY A 173 -23.05 -1.98 -7.46
C GLY A 173 -23.57 -1.12 -6.32
N HIS A 174 -24.54 -1.68 -5.59
CA HIS A 174 -25.22 -1.02 -4.47
C HIS A 174 -24.60 -1.39 -3.12
N GLN A 175 -23.28 -1.23 -3.00
CA GLN A 175 -22.57 -1.48 -1.74
C GLN A 175 -22.90 -0.39 -0.70
N GLU A 176 -22.84 -0.75 0.56
CA GLU A 176 -22.93 0.22 1.66
C GLU A 176 -21.86 1.29 1.53
N GLY A 177 -22.23 2.57 1.66
CA GLY A 177 -21.33 3.69 1.46
C GLY A 177 -20.99 4.03 0.01
N ALA A 178 -21.60 3.33 -0.97
CA ALA A 178 -21.48 3.67 -2.38
C ALA A 178 -22.22 4.96 -2.69
N THR A 179 -21.54 6.09 -2.54
CA THR A 179 -22.09 7.42 -2.78
C THR A 179 -21.35 8.14 -3.88
N VAL A 180 -22.05 9.04 -4.58
CA VAL A 180 -21.44 9.91 -5.58
C VAL A 180 -20.68 11.03 -4.85
N GLY A 181 -19.41 11.20 -5.19
CA GLY A 181 -18.55 12.24 -4.68
C GLY A 181 -17.58 12.71 -5.77
N TYR A 182 -16.49 13.37 -5.36
CA TYR A 182 -15.44 13.76 -6.29
C TYR A 182 -14.77 12.52 -6.88
N ASN A 183 -14.90 12.34 -8.19
CA ASN A 183 -14.27 11.25 -8.94
C ASN A 183 -13.84 11.77 -10.31
N PRO A 184 -12.60 12.22 -10.47
CA PRO A 184 -12.12 12.83 -11.72
C PRO A 184 -12.05 11.84 -12.88
N HIS A 185 -11.86 10.53 -12.59
CA HIS A 185 -11.77 9.50 -13.64
C HIS A 185 -13.13 9.03 -14.15
N LYS A 186 -14.15 9.03 -13.28
CA LYS A 186 -15.53 8.59 -13.62
C LYS A 186 -16.55 9.47 -12.90
N PRO A 187 -16.75 10.71 -13.36
CA PRO A 187 -17.70 11.65 -12.77
C PRO A 187 -19.11 11.03 -12.67
N GLY A 188 -19.80 11.28 -11.55
CA GLY A 188 -21.15 10.78 -11.34
C GLY A 188 -21.26 9.30 -10.93
N ARG A 189 -20.16 8.55 -10.88
CA ARG A 189 -20.17 7.16 -10.39
C ARG A 189 -19.99 7.10 -8.88
N PRO A 190 -20.78 6.23 -8.20
CA PRO A 190 -20.57 5.94 -6.78
C PRO A 190 -19.16 5.39 -6.52
N SER A 191 -18.65 5.68 -5.33
CA SER A 191 -17.29 5.28 -4.96
C SER A 191 -17.18 5.05 -3.46
N HIS A 192 -16.07 4.44 -3.05
CA HIS A 192 -15.50 4.56 -1.71
C HIS A 192 -14.25 5.45 -1.77
N THR A 193 -13.97 6.16 -0.70
CA THR A 193 -12.72 6.91 -0.50
C THR A 193 -11.82 6.16 0.48
N TYR A 194 -10.53 6.08 0.16
CA TYR A 194 -9.48 5.46 0.97
C TYR A 194 -8.59 6.57 1.51
N HIS A 195 -8.80 6.94 2.76
CA HIS A 195 -8.02 7.95 3.47
C HIS A 195 -6.78 7.28 4.03
N THR A 196 -5.61 7.68 3.57
CA THR A 196 -4.37 6.95 3.81
C THR A 196 -3.30 7.87 4.37
N TYR A 197 -2.55 7.33 5.33
CA TYR A 197 -1.41 7.98 5.97
C TYR A 197 -0.17 7.10 5.78
N MET A 198 0.94 7.70 5.36
CA MET A 198 2.16 6.97 4.99
C MET A 198 3.40 7.63 5.54
N ILE A 199 4.43 6.81 5.80
CA ILE A 199 5.80 7.29 5.96
C ILE A 199 6.35 7.53 4.55
N ALA A 200 6.53 8.81 4.20
CA ALA A 200 6.81 9.23 2.83
C ALA A 200 8.04 8.56 2.22
N ASN A 201 9.18 8.65 2.88
CA ASN A 201 10.47 8.28 2.29
C ASN A 201 10.66 6.77 2.11
N VAL A 202 9.83 5.97 2.77
CA VAL A 202 9.93 4.50 2.77
C VAL A 202 8.68 3.82 2.23
N ARG A 203 7.65 4.60 1.85
CA ARG A 203 6.39 4.10 1.28
C ARG A 203 5.70 3.04 2.15
N LEU A 204 5.77 3.17 3.48
CA LEU A 204 5.04 2.29 4.40
C LEU A 204 3.73 2.93 4.83
N ILE A 205 2.67 2.13 4.86
CA ILE A 205 1.34 2.60 5.25
C ILE A 205 1.24 2.58 6.77
N LEU A 206 0.91 3.74 7.36
CA LEU A 206 0.62 3.88 8.78
C LEU A 206 -0.82 3.43 9.09
N GLU A 207 -1.77 3.89 8.27
CA GLU A 207 -3.19 3.62 8.44
C GLU A 207 -3.93 3.84 7.11
N VAL A 208 -5.04 3.15 6.93
CA VAL A 208 -6.00 3.37 5.85
C VAL A 208 -7.42 3.24 6.35
N GLU A 209 -8.25 4.24 6.04
CA GLU A 209 -9.66 4.23 6.39
C GLU A 209 -10.54 4.28 5.14
N VAL A 210 -11.46 3.33 5.03
CA VAL A 210 -12.40 3.26 3.92
C VAL A 210 -13.71 3.94 4.32
N GLN A 211 -14.14 4.91 3.53
CA GLN A 211 -15.32 5.71 3.78
C GLN A 211 -16.22 5.81 2.55
N ALA A 212 -17.43 6.34 2.77
CA ALA A 212 -18.35 6.66 1.68
C ALA A 212 -17.73 7.65 0.70
N GLY A 213 -18.07 7.53 -0.58
CA GLY A 213 -17.45 8.29 -1.67
C GLY A 213 -17.58 9.82 -1.62
N ASN A 214 -18.47 10.35 -0.78
CA ASN A 214 -18.67 11.78 -0.56
C ASN A 214 -17.85 12.37 0.60
N ARG A 215 -16.93 11.63 1.19
CA ARG A 215 -16.07 12.11 2.29
C ARG A 215 -14.79 12.75 1.73
N SER A 216 -14.62 14.05 1.99
CA SER A 216 -13.45 14.81 1.53
C SER A 216 -12.27 14.70 2.49
N SER A 217 -11.07 15.04 2.01
CA SER A 217 -9.83 15.03 2.82
C SER A 217 -9.93 15.94 4.03
N SER A 218 -10.29 17.21 3.84
CA SER A 218 -10.33 18.19 4.94
C SER A 218 -11.39 17.88 6.01
N ALA A 219 -12.52 17.29 5.59
CA ALA A 219 -13.61 16.97 6.51
C ALA A 219 -13.42 15.65 7.26
N TYR A 220 -12.66 14.73 6.72
CA TYR A 220 -12.53 13.37 7.27
C TYR A 220 -11.07 12.97 7.53
N THR A 221 -10.17 13.11 6.56
CA THR A 221 -8.78 12.66 6.70
C THR A 221 -8.05 13.47 7.77
N ALA A 222 -8.29 14.78 7.85
CA ALA A 222 -7.62 15.61 8.85
C ALA A 222 -7.98 15.20 10.30
N PRO A 223 -9.25 15.02 10.68
CA PRO A 223 -9.61 14.47 11.99
C PRO A 223 -9.00 13.07 12.24
N GLY A 224 -9.00 12.21 11.22
CA GLY A 224 -8.39 10.88 11.31
C GLY A 224 -6.88 10.93 11.53
N LEU A 225 -6.20 11.91 10.92
CA LEU A 225 -4.78 12.18 11.15
C LEU A 225 -4.50 12.50 12.62
N TRP A 226 -5.27 13.42 13.19
CA TRP A 226 -5.07 13.80 14.59
C TRP A 226 -5.27 12.60 15.52
N THR A 227 -6.31 11.80 15.26
CA THR A 227 -6.55 10.55 15.98
C THR A 227 -5.40 9.55 15.83
N LEU A 228 -4.77 9.48 14.66
CA LEU A 228 -3.60 8.64 14.44
C LEU A 228 -2.39 9.15 15.25
N LEU A 229 -2.11 10.45 15.18
CA LEU A 229 -0.98 11.06 15.89
C LEU A 229 -1.14 10.97 17.42
N ASP A 230 -2.36 11.12 17.93
CA ASP A 230 -2.65 11.01 19.37
C ASP A 230 -2.34 9.59 19.94
N ARG A 231 -2.27 8.57 19.09
CA ARG A 231 -1.84 7.20 19.47
C ARG A 231 -0.32 6.99 19.40
N ILE A 232 0.40 7.92 18.81
CA ILE A 232 1.86 7.86 18.66
C ILE A 232 2.49 8.74 19.74
N PRO A 233 3.49 8.25 20.52
CA PRO A 233 4.20 9.09 21.47
C PRO A 233 4.71 10.39 20.82
N ARG A 234 4.57 11.52 21.52
CA ARG A 234 4.93 12.84 20.97
C ARG A 234 6.35 12.91 20.41
N ALA A 235 7.29 12.25 21.06
CA ALA A 235 8.69 12.18 20.62
C ALA A 235 8.88 11.48 19.26
N HIS A 236 7.89 10.71 18.81
CA HIS A 236 7.90 9.95 17.57
C HIS A 236 6.99 10.57 16.49
N TRP A 237 6.52 11.81 16.67
CA TRP A 237 5.72 12.49 15.68
C TRP A 237 6.55 12.83 14.44
N PRO A 238 5.90 13.03 13.26
CA PRO A 238 6.61 13.38 12.04
C PRO A 238 7.30 14.73 12.17
N ALA A 239 8.39 14.91 11.44
CA ALA A 239 9.06 16.21 11.31
C ALA A 239 8.10 17.24 10.69
N PHE A 240 7.30 16.82 9.72
CA PHE A 240 6.20 17.62 9.18
C PHE A 240 5.20 16.74 8.43
N ILE A 241 4.02 17.31 8.16
CA ILE A 241 2.94 16.68 7.42
C ILE A 241 2.90 17.26 6.01
N ARG A 242 2.78 16.39 4.99
CA ARG A 242 2.56 16.77 3.60
C ARG A 242 1.15 16.39 3.15
N GLY A 243 0.52 17.25 2.36
CA GLY A 243 -0.79 17.00 1.78
C GLY A 243 -1.01 17.75 0.48
N ASP A 244 -2.04 17.36 -0.25
CA ASP A 244 -2.47 18.02 -1.47
C ASP A 244 -3.22 19.33 -1.20
N SER A 245 -3.91 19.85 -2.21
CA SER A 245 -4.63 21.12 -2.12
C SER A 245 -5.87 21.09 -1.22
N ASP A 246 -6.33 19.94 -0.79
CA ASP A 246 -7.45 19.82 0.15
C ASP A 246 -7.03 20.09 1.60
N TRP A 247 -5.72 19.99 1.89
CA TRP A 247 -5.14 20.20 3.21
C TRP A 247 -4.85 21.66 3.54
N GLY A 248 -4.71 22.53 2.54
CA GLY A 248 -4.37 23.95 2.71
C GLY A 248 -5.54 24.81 3.24
N SER A 249 -6.30 24.32 4.21
CA SER A 249 -7.39 25.04 4.89
C SER A 249 -6.94 25.61 6.23
N ASP A 250 -7.54 26.76 6.65
CA ASP A 250 -7.20 27.39 7.93
C ASP A 250 -7.39 26.45 9.12
N THR A 251 -8.46 25.66 9.12
CA THR A 251 -8.76 24.70 10.19
C THR A 251 -7.64 23.68 10.37
N VAL A 252 -7.16 23.10 9.27
CA VAL A 252 -6.11 22.07 9.31
C VAL A 252 -4.77 22.68 9.74
N MET A 253 -4.42 23.84 9.17
CA MET A 253 -3.15 24.51 9.47
C MET A 253 -3.13 25.03 10.91
N SER A 254 -4.21 25.65 11.38
CA SER A 254 -4.31 26.12 12.77
C SER A 254 -4.24 24.97 13.78
N GLU A 255 -4.84 23.81 13.48
CA GLU A 255 -4.74 22.63 14.34
C GLU A 255 -3.30 22.10 14.37
N ALA A 256 -2.62 22.05 13.22
CA ALA A 256 -1.20 21.66 13.14
C ALA A 256 -0.31 22.61 13.97
N GLU A 257 -0.54 23.92 13.83
CA GLU A 257 0.15 24.98 14.59
C GLU A 257 -0.08 24.85 16.10
N GLN A 258 -1.33 24.63 16.53
CA GLN A 258 -1.68 24.42 17.94
C GLN A 258 -1.03 23.15 18.51
N ARG A 259 -0.95 22.11 17.72
CA ARG A 259 -0.28 20.85 18.10
C ARG A 259 1.24 20.92 17.97
N GLY A 260 1.80 22.02 17.42
CA GLY A 260 3.22 22.21 17.22
C GLY A 260 3.84 21.19 16.27
N VAL A 261 3.15 20.83 15.18
CA VAL A 261 3.67 19.99 14.10
C VAL A 261 3.72 20.81 12.81
N ASP A 262 4.86 20.78 12.15
CA ASP A 262 5.05 21.50 10.91
C ASP A 262 4.28 20.85 9.74
N TYR A 263 4.01 21.68 8.72
CA TYR A 263 3.28 21.23 7.55
C TYR A 263 3.80 21.84 6.24
N LEU A 264 3.47 21.15 5.13
CA LEU A 264 3.73 21.58 3.77
C LEU A 264 2.58 21.13 2.86
N PHE A 265 1.69 22.07 2.49
CA PHE A 265 0.51 21.80 1.70
C PHE A 265 0.49 22.60 0.41
N LYS A 266 -0.15 22.06 -0.63
CA LYS A 266 -0.46 22.83 -1.83
C LYS A 266 -1.74 23.65 -1.60
N LEU A 267 -1.83 24.84 -2.18
CA LEU A 267 -3.04 25.64 -2.16
C LEU A 267 -3.90 25.42 -3.41
N LYS A 268 -5.21 25.46 -3.23
CA LYS A 268 -6.16 25.55 -4.35
C LYS A 268 -5.97 26.88 -5.08
N LYS A 269 -6.02 26.85 -6.41
CA LYS A 269 -5.91 28.05 -7.26
C LYS A 269 -7.19 28.90 -7.16
N SER A 270 -7.49 29.43 -5.96
CA SER A 270 -8.57 30.39 -5.74
C SER A 270 -8.29 31.73 -6.44
N PRO A 271 -9.28 32.63 -6.60
CA PRO A 271 -9.06 33.95 -7.19
C PRO A 271 -7.93 34.75 -6.53
N LEU A 272 -7.82 34.70 -5.20
CA LEU A 272 -6.73 35.37 -4.48
C LEU A 272 -5.36 34.74 -4.72
N VAL A 273 -5.28 33.40 -4.81
CA VAL A 273 -4.04 32.70 -5.17
C VAL A 273 -3.63 33.02 -6.61
N LYS A 274 -4.60 33.10 -7.54
CA LYS A 274 -4.33 33.54 -8.91
C LYS A 274 -3.83 34.98 -8.95
N LYS A 275 -4.45 35.90 -8.18
CA LYS A 275 -4.01 37.28 -8.06
C LYS A 275 -2.57 37.37 -7.51
N LEU A 276 -2.22 36.55 -6.53
CA LEU A 276 -0.86 36.46 -6.02
C LEU A 276 0.12 36.03 -7.12
N ILE A 277 -0.20 35.00 -7.90
CA ILE A 277 0.64 34.55 -9.02
C ILE A 277 0.87 35.68 -10.03
N HIS A 278 -0.17 36.41 -10.43
CA HIS A 278 -0.07 37.55 -11.34
C HIS A 278 0.82 38.66 -10.76
N GLN A 279 0.68 38.96 -9.47
CA GLN A 279 1.45 40.00 -8.79
C GLN A 279 2.97 39.70 -8.77
N TYR A 280 3.33 38.42 -8.72
CA TYR A 280 4.72 37.98 -8.60
C TYR A 280 5.34 37.51 -9.91
N HIS A 281 4.54 37.28 -10.97
CA HIS A 281 5.02 36.75 -12.24
C HIS A 281 6.21 37.52 -12.81
N CYS A 282 6.11 38.85 -12.90
CA CYS A 282 7.14 39.73 -13.47
C CYS A 282 8.20 40.19 -12.47
N LYS A 283 8.11 39.80 -11.19
CA LYS A 283 9.10 40.21 -10.19
C LYS A 283 10.44 39.54 -10.42
N SER A 284 11.53 40.24 -10.14
CA SER A 284 12.86 39.70 -10.01
C SER A 284 13.03 38.96 -8.67
N GLY A 285 14.04 38.09 -8.56
CA GLY A 285 14.35 37.39 -7.32
C GLY A 285 13.76 35.96 -7.24
N TRP A 286 13.39 35.37 -8.36
CA TRP A 286 13.06 33.95 -8.42
C TRP A 286 14.30 33.10 -8.20
N GLU A 287 14.25 32.22 -7.20
CA GLU A 287 15.30 31.24 -6.95
C GLU A 287 15.15 30.06 -7.89
N LYS A 288 16.23 29.71 -8.61
CA LYS A 288 16.25 28.53 -9.49
C LYS A 288 16.43 27.28 -8.64
N THR A 289 15.54 26.34 -8.80
CA THR A 289 15.63 25.02 -8.18
C THR A 289 16.15 23.99 -9.19
N HIS A 290 16.39 22.77 -8.75
CA HIS A 290 16.73 21.68 -9.66
C HIS A 290 15.59 21.41 -10.67
N GLU A 291 15.93 20.87 -11.83
CA GLU A 291 14.99 20.44 -12.88
C GLU A 291 14.14 21.56 -13.53
N GLY A 292 14.64 22.79 -13.55
CA GLY A 292 14.01 23.88 -14.29
C GLY A 292 12.76 24.49 -13.64
N PHE A 293 12.58 24.27 -12.33
CA PHE A 293 11.63 25.03 -11.53
C PHE A 293 12.26 26.29 -10.99
N GLU A 294 11.43 27.30 -10.80
CA GLU A 294 11.78 28.54 -10.12
C GLU A 294 10.77 28.77 -8.99
N ALA A 295 11.21 29.32 -7.90
CA ALA A 295 10.39 29.52 -6.72
C ALA A 295 10.61 30.92 -6.10
N PHE A 296 9.56 31.42 -5.43
CA PHE A 296 9.56 32.71 -4.76
C PHE A 296 8.80 32.59 -3.44
N ALA A 297 9.47 32.93 -2.32
CA ALA A 297 8.82 32.95 -1.01
C ALA A 297 8.17 34.32 -0.74
N THR A 298 6.99 34.27 -0.14
CA THR A 298 6.25 35.47 0.32
C THR A 298 5.29 35.08 1.43
N GLU A 299 4.52 36.03 1.89
CA GLU A 299 3.41 35.80 2.81
C GLU A 299 2.07 35.97 2.10
N LEU A 300 1.09 35.21 2.54
CA LEU A 300 -0.28 35.30 2.08
C LEU A 300 -1.24 35.23 3.26
N LYS A 301 -2.25 36.07 3.22
CA LYS A 301 -3.43 35.98 4.09
C LYS A 301 -4.67 35.87 3.21
N LEU A 302 -5.30 34.71 3.20
CA LEU A 302 -6.61 34.55 2.58
C LEU A 302 -7.71 35.08 3.50
N ILE A 303 -8.87 35.46 2.95
CA ILE A 303 -10.00 35.99 3.73
C ILE A 303 -10.45 35.00 4.82
N THR A 304 -10.37 33.68 4.49
CA THR A 304 -10.76 32.61 5.42
C THR A 304 -9.68 32.27 6.47
N TRP A 305 -8.49 32.88 6.40
CA TRP A 305 -7.40 32.59 7.31
C TRP A 305 -7.36 33.60 8.46
N LYS A 306 -7.14 33.10 9.66
CA LYS A 306 -6.98 33.95 10.86
C LYS A 306 -5.68 34.76 10.80
N THR A 307 -4.59 34.13 10.33
CA THR A 307 -3.25 34.73 10.30
C THR A 307 -2.66 34.67 8.86
N ALA A 308 -1.68 35.52 8.60
CA ALA A 308 -0.84 35.39 7.41
C ALA A 308 0.09 34.20 7.60
N ARG A 309 0.39 33.52 6.50
CA ARG A 309 1.30 32.36 6.50
C ARG A 309 2.30 32.44 5.36
N ARG A 310 3.46 31.86 5.57
CA ARG A 310 4.50 31.72 4.55
C ARG A 310 3.97 30.89 3.41
N VAL A 311 4.15 31.40 2.18
CA VAL A 311 3.84 30.66 0.96
C VAL A 311 5.03 30.69 0.01
N VAL A 312 5.16 29.61 -0.78
CA VAL A 312 6.17 29.51 -1.83
C VAL A 312 5.44 29.35 -3.17
N ILE A 313 5.61 30.33 -4.03
CA ILE A 313 5.10 30.29 -5.40
C ILE A 313 6.14 29.51 -6.22
N VAL A 314 5.72 28.46 -6.88
CA VAL A 314 6.57 27.62 -7.71
C VAL A 314 6.09 27.73 -9.15
N ARG A 315 7.01 27.94 -10.09
CA ARG A 315 6.72 27.94 -11.52
C ARG A 315 7.69 27.06 -12.30
N ARG A 316 7.21 26.51 -13.39
CA ARG A 316 8.01 25.76 -14.36
C ARG A 316 7.62 26.19 -15.76
N ARG A 317 8.60 26.46 -16.62
CA ARG A 317 8.36 26.79 -18.02
C ARG A 317 7.84 25.58 -18.78
N LEU A 318 6.74 25.74 -19.49
CA LEU A 318 6.16 24.71 -20.34
C LEU A 318 7.00 24.59 -21.62
N GLY A 319 7.27 23.36 -22.07
CA GLY A 319 7.88 23.12 -23.38
C GLY A 319 6.96 23.57 -24.51
N LYS A 320 7.54 23.94 -25.66
CA LYS A 320 6.79 24.47 -26.82
C LYS A 320 5.61 23.59 -27.26
N ASP A 321 5.70 22.28 -27.09
CA ASP A 321 4.67 21.31 -27.50
C ASP A 321 3.43 21.29 -26.58
N ARG A 322 3.53 21.80 -25.35
CA ARG A 322 2.41 21.89 -24.38
C ARG A 322 1.74 23.26 -24.33
N ALA A 323 2.38 24.29 -24.85
CA ALA A 323 1.83 25.66 -24.89
C ALA A 323 0.66 25.80 -25.89
N GLN A 324 0.44 24.82 -26.78
CA GLN A 324 -0.57 24.86 -27.83
C GLN A 324 -1.85 24.06 -27.57
N ALA A 325 -2.05 23.49 -26.38
CA ALA A 325 -3.32 22.84 -26.04
C ALA A 325 -4.41 23.92 -25.86
N PRO A 326 -5.51 23.90 -26.64
CA PRO A 326 -6.55 24.92 -26.55
C PRO A 326 -7.24 24.80 -25.20
N SER A 327 -7.17 25.85 -24.37
CA SER A 327 -8.07 26.01 -23.25
C SER A 327 -9.46 26.33 -23.80
N ASN A 328 -10.47 25.52 -23.49
CA ASN A 328 -11.87 25.87 -23.72
C ASN A 328 -12.27 27.05 -22.79
N ALA A 329 -11.77 28.22 -23.05
CA ALA A 329 -12.14 29.47 -22.39
C ALA A 329 -13.02 30.28 -23.32
N LEU A 330 -14.19 30.67 -22.83
CA LEU A 330 -15.14 31.58 -23.43
C LEU A 330 -14.47 32.91 -23.88
N PRO A 331 -14.96 33.58 -24.95
CA PRO A 331 -14.31 34.76 -25.50
C PRO A 331 -14.30 35.92 -24.52
N HIS A 332 -13.12 36.50 -24.36
CA HIS A 332 -12.86 37.60 -23.44
C HIS A 332 -13.43 38.93 -23.91
N GLN A 333 -14.03 39.66 -22.95
CA GLN A 333 -14.18 41.11 -23.03
C GLN A 333 -12.79 41.77 -23.00
N PHE A 334 -12.56 42.68 -23.93
CA PHE A 334 -11.33 43.44 -24.06
C PHE A 334 -11.00 44.23 -22.80
N SER A 335 -9.86 43.95 -22.17
CA SER A 335 -9.19 44.85 -21.25
C SER A 335 -7.93 45.39 -21.90
N LEU A 336 -7.87 46.71 -22.07
CA LEU A 336 -6.71 47.46 -22.53
C LEU A 336 -5.64 47.45 -21.40
N VAL A 337 -4.85 46.38 -21.36
CA VAL A 337 -3.61 46.30 -20.55
C VAL A 337 -2.58 45.66 -21.46
N GLU A 338 -1.39 46.27 -21.53
CA GLU A 338 -0.24 45.80 -22.29
C GLU A 338 0.02 44.30 -22.09
N PRO A 339 0.57 43.61 -23.13
CA PRO A 339 0.82 42.17 -23.03
C PRO A 339 1.85 41.92 -21.96
N ALA A 340 1.36 41.60 -20.75
CA ALA A 340 2.19 40.94 -19.74
C ALA A 340 2.75 39.67 -20.35
N GLU A 341 4.05 39.41 -20.16
CA GLU A 341 4.68 38.15 -20.55
C GLU A 341 3.73 36.98 -20.27
N ASP A 342 3.57 36.14 -21.29
CA ASP A 342 2.51 35.15 -21.36
C ASP A 342 2.54 34.18 -20.17
N LEU A 343 1.68 34.43 -19.18
CA LEU A 343 1.47 33.53 -18.04
C LEU A 343 1.21 32.07 -18.49
N SER A 344 0.73 31.90 -19.73
CA SER A 344 0.48 30.59 -20.33
C SER A 344 1.78 29.82 -20.62
N ALA A 345 2.93 30.50 -20.65
CA ALA A 345 4.23 29.86 -20.82
C ALA A 345 4.73 29.11 -19.57
N PHE A 346 4.03 29.27 -18.43
CA PHE A 346 4.43 28.66 -17.17
C PHE A 346 3.28 27.89 -16.51
N GLU A 347 3.64 26.77 -15.89
CA GLU A 347 2.79 26.10 -14.93
C GLU A 347 3.12 26.62 -13.53
N TYR A 348 2.08 27.01 -12.76
CA TYR A 348 2.22 27.53 -11.40
C TYR A 348 1.61 26.60 -10.36
N SER A 349 2.24 26.52 -9.19
CA SER A 349 1.64 26.03 -7.96
C SER A 349 2.03 26.95 -6.81
N VAL A 350 1.21 26.97 -5.75
CA VAL A 350 1.50 27.72 -4.53
C VAL A 350 1.45 26.74 -3.37
N LEU A 351 2.53 26.71 -2.61
CA LEU A 351 2.69 25.90 -1.41
C LEU A 351 2.51 26.80 -0.18
N VAL A 352 1.89 26.31 0.87
CA VAL A 352 1.82 26.94 2.19
C VAL A 352 2.56 26.07 3.19
N THR A 353 3.34 26.69 4.07
CA THR A 353 4.19 25.94 5.00
C THR A 353 4.48 26.70 6.28
N SER A 354 4.67 25.98 7.37
CA SER A 354 5.25 26.48 8.63
C SER A 354 6.75 26.20 8.74
N LEU A 355 7.33 25.43 7.80
CA LEU A 355 8.75 25.08 7.83
C LEU A 355 9.64 26.32 7.70
N ASP A 356 10.60 26.44 8.59
CA ASP A 356 11.70 27.42 8.49
C ASP A 356 12.89 26.76 7.73
N ALA A 357 12.73 26.65 6.41
CA ALA A 357 13.72 26.05 5.53
C ALA A 357 13.89 26.92 4.28
N GLU A 358 15.01 26.72 3.57
CA GLU A 358 15.25 27.37 2.28
C GLU A 358 14.17 27.02 1.26
N VAL A 359 13.88 27.96 0.37
CA VAL A 359 12.84 27.83 -0.66
C VAL A 359 13.06 26.61 -1.52
N ILE A 360 14.32 26.35 -1.91
CA ILE A 360 14.71 25.19 -2.72
C ILE A 360 14.37 23.88 -2.00
N THR A 361 14.66 23.81 -0.70
CA THR A 361 14.37 22.64 0.15
C THR A 361 12.86 22.39 0.25
N ILE A 362 12.06 23.43 0.44
CA ILE A 362 10.59 23.33 0.49
C ILE A 362 10.03 22.79 -0.82
N VAL A 363 10.51 23.30 -1.96
CA VAL A 363 10.08 22.84 -3.28
C VAL A 363 10.45 21.38 -3.50
N GLN A 364 11.67 20.98 -3.12
CA GLN A 364 12.11 19.59 -3.24
C GLN A 364 11.26 18.67 -2.36
N HIS A 365 11.04 19.02 -1.10
CA HIS A 365 10.17 18.25 -0.21
C HIS A 365 8.77 18.07 -0.77
N TYR A 366 8.20 19.08 -1.40
CA TYR A 366 6.87 18.93 -2.01
C TYR A 366 6.89 18.05 -3.26
N ARG A 367 7.95 18.15 -4.07
CA ARG A 367 8.09 17.34 -5.30
C ARG A 367 8.25 15.85 -4.99
N ASP A 368 8.97 15.53 -3.92
CA ASP A 368 9.13 14.14 -3.45
C ASP A 368 7.78 13.49 -3.09
N ARG A 369 6.69 14.26 -3.01
CA ARG A 369 5.33 13.73 -2.85
C ARG A 369 4.84 12.92 -4.07
N ALA A 370 5.47 13.04 -5.22
CA ALA A 370 5.19 12.17 -6.37
C ALA A 370 5.36 10.68 -6.03
N ASP A 371 6.22 10.35 -5.08
CA ASP A 371 6.37 8.98 -4.57
C ASP A 371 5.10 8.45 -3.90
N CYS A 372 4.31 9.31 -3.27
CA CYS A 372 3.01 8.94 -2.69
C CYS A 372 2.00 8.57 -3.78
N GLU A 373 1.95 9.31 -4.87
CA GLU A 373 1.06 9.04 -6.01
C GLU A 373 1.41 7.70 -6.67
N ASN A 374 2.70 7.41 -6.87
CA ASN A 374 3.17 6.11 -7.37
C ASN A 374 2.81 4.98 -6.40
N ASN A 375 2.90 5.20 -5.10
CA ASN A 375 2.53 4.21 -4.10
C ASN A 375 1.02 3.88 -4.15
N PHE A 376 0.16 4.88 -4.36
CA PHE A 376 -1.28 4.63 -4.54
C PHE A 376 -1.58 3.81 -5.78
N ASP A 377 -0.89 4.09 -6.90
CA ASP A 377 -1.03 3.30 -8.12
C ASP A 377 -0.66 1.84 -7.87
N GLU A 378 0.46 1.61 -7.22
CA GLU A 378 0.91 0.26 -6.83
C GLU A 378 -0.14 -0.45 -5.96
N ILE A 379 -0.59 0.16 -4.86
CA ILE A 379 -1.49 -0.50 -3.91
C ILE A 379 -2.87 -0.77 -4.52
N LYS A 380 -3.38 0.16 -5.33
CA LYS A 380 -4.66 0.00 -6.02
C LYS A 380 -4.63 -1.11 -7.06
N ASN A 381 -3.61 -1.09 -7.91
CA ASN A 381 -3.58 -1.93 -9.11
C ASN A 381 -2.86 -3.26 -8.90
N GLN A 382 -1.87 -3.31 -7.99
CA GLN A 382 -1.04 -4.48 -7.80
C GLN A 382 -1.32 -5.22 -6.48
N TRP A 383 -1.94 -4.57 -5.46
CA TRP A 383 -2.20 -5.17 -4.15
C TRP A 383 -3.68 -5.39 -3.84
N GLY A 384 -4.59 -4.88 -4.65
CA GLY A 384 -6.00 -5.21 -4.59
C GLY A 384 -6.90 -4.23 -3.86
N TRP A 385 -6.51 -2.99 -3.58
CA TRP A 385 -7.44 -1.98 -3.06
C TRP A 385 -8.59 -1.68 -4.03
N CYS A 386 -8.38 -1.80 -5.34
CA CYS A 386 -9.46 -1.71 -6.33
C CYS A 386 -10.37 -2.95 -6.38
N GLY A 387 -10.00 -4.01 -5.68
CA GLY A 387 -10.75 -5.28 -5.61
C GLY A 387 -11.32 -5.57 -4.23
N PHE A 388 -11.54 -6.84 -3.91
CA PHE A 388 -12.06 -7.34 -2.62
C PHE A 388 -13.30 -6.60 -2.12
N VAL A 389 -14.29 -6.39 -3.01
CA VAL A 389 -15.52 -5.65 -2.69
C VAL A 389 -16.52 -6.58 -2.02
N THR A 390 -17.18 -6.10 -0.97
CA THR A 390 -18.33 -6.74 -0.32
C THR A 390 -19.52 -5.79 -0.28
N GLN A 391 -20.71 -6.30 0.05
CA GLN A 391 -21.93 -5.51 0.21
C GLN A 391 -21.84 -4.55 1.40
N LYS A 392 -21.18 -4.97 2.48
CA LYS A 392 -21.01 -4.22 3.72
C LYS A 392 -19.70 -3.44 3.74
N LEU A 393 -19.69 -2.28 4.38
CA LEU A 393 -18.53 -1.41 4.47
C LEU A 393 -17.49 -1.93 5.48
N ALA A 394 -17.93 -2.51 6.60
CA ALA A 394 -17.04 -3.02 7.63
C ALA A 394 -16.00 -4.05 7.10
N PRO A 395 -16.38 -5.12 6.37
CA PRO A 395 -15.40 -6.00 5.74
C PRO A 395 -14.46 -5.29 4.74
N CYS A 396 -14.92 -4.22 4.07
CA CYS A 396 -14.05 -3.43 3.18
C CYS A 396 -12.98 -2.67 3.98
N ARG A 397 -13.33 -2.17 5.17
CA ARG A 397 -12.38 -1.50 6.09
C ARG A 397 -11.32 -2.47 6.63
N LEU A 398 -11.73 -3.70 6.95
CA LEU A 398 -10.82 -4.73 7.44
C LEU A 398 -9.85 -5.20 6.35
N ILE A 399 -10.37 -5.54 5.16
CA ILE A 399 -9.51 -6.05 4.08
C ILE A 399 -8.54 -4.98 3.57
N ALA A 400 -8.91 -3.69 3.55
CA ALA A 400 -8.01 -2.62 3.16
C ALA A 400 -6.79 -2.53 4.10
N ARG A 401 -7.00 -2.63 5.42
CA ARG A 401 -5.93 -2.66 6.43
C ARG A 401 -5.10 -3.94 6.36
N MET A 402 -5.74 -5.07 6.10
CA MET A 402 -5.04 -6.35 5.91
C MET A 402 -4.10 -6.29 4.70
N ILE A 403 -4.56 -5.72 3.59
CA ILE A 403 -3.72 -5.50 2.41
C ILE A 403 -2.55 -4.57 2.76
N ALA A 404 -2.80 -3.47 3.48
CA ALA A 404 -1.76 -2.54 3.92
C ALA A 404 -0.71 -3.24 4.80
N LEU A 405 -1.13 -4.13 5.72
CA LEU A 405 -0.22 -4.90 6.56
C LEU A 405 0.66 -5.86 5.75
N VAL A 406 0.05 -6.63 4.84
CA VAL A 406 0.79 -7.56 3.97
C VAL A 406 1.72 -6.79 3.02
N TYR A 407 1.29 -5.64 2.51
CA TYR A 407 2.12 -4.73 1.73
C TYR A 407 3.35 -4.25 2.52
N ASN A 408 3.17 -3.79 3.75
CA ASN A 408 4.28 -3.36 4.60
C ASN A 408 5.26 -4.51 4.86
N TRP A 409 4.77 -5.70 5.21
CA TRP A 409 5.62 -6.87 5.39
C TRP A 409 6.43 -7.22 4.15
N TRP A 410 5.78 -7.20 2.98
CA TRP A 410 6.44 -7.49 1.71
C TRP A 410 7.46 -6.41 1.33
N SER A 411 7.10 -5.13 1.48
CA SER A 411 7.99 -4.00 1.20
C SER A 411 9.27 -4.05 2.04
N LEU A 412 9.16 -4.42 3.32
CA LEU A 412 10.30 -4.59 4.20
C LEU A 412 11.15 -5.83 3.84
N PHE A 413 10.49 -6.94 3.48
CA PHE A 413 11.19 -8.12 3.00
C PHE A 413 11.96 -7.87 1.70
N VAL A 414 11.37 -7.18 0.74
CA VAL A 414 12.05 -6.79 -0.50
C VAL A 414 13.31 -5.99 -0.20
N ARG A 415 13.30 -5.12 0.80
CA ARG A 415 14.47 -4.32 1.21
C ARG A 415 15.57 -5.15 1.89
N LEU A 416 15.24 -6.28 2.50
CA LEU A 416 16.27 -7.23 2.98
C LEU A 416 17.03 -7.87 1.82
N VAL A 417 16.33 -8.14 0.71
CA VAL A 417 16.92 -8.75 -0.47
C VAL A 417 17.65 -7.72 -1.33
N GLU A 418 17.06 -6.53 -1.49
CA GLU A 418 17.52 -5.42 -2.33
C GLU A 418 17.38 -4.09 -1.57
N ALA A 419 18.42 -3.71 -0.86
CA ALA A 419 18.39 -2.51 -0.01
C ALA A 419 18.38 -1.19 -0.81
N ASP A 420 18.79 -1.22 -2.08
CA ASP A 420 19.07 -0.01 -2.84
C ASP A 420 17.86 0.62 -3.50
N LYS A 421 16.81 -0.17 -3.77
CA LYS A 421 15.65 0.28 -4.53
C LYS A 421 14.34 -0.22 -3.92
N HIS A 422 13.32 0.61 -4.01
CA HIS A 422 11.96 0.12 -3.87
C HIS A 422 11.57 -0.60 -5.17
N TYR A 423 11.20 -1.87 -5.07
CA TYR A 423 10.61 -2.61 -6.17
C TYR A 423 9.10 -2.81 -5.92
N GLU A 424 8.30 -2.21 -6.78
CA GLU A 424 6.86 -2.44 -6.79
C GLU A 424 6.53 -3.92 -7.00
N ALA A 425 5.31 -4.32 -6.64
CA ALA A 425 4.89 -5.71 -6.72
C ALA A 425 5.00 -6.30 -8.14
N ILE A 426 4.77 -5.49 -9.18
CA ILE A 426 4.90 -5.91 -10.58
C ILE A 426 6.34 -6.37 -10.92
N VAL A 427 7.34 -5.84 -10.22
CA VAL A 427 8.75 -6.19 -10.39
C VAL A 427 9.18 -7.21 -9.34
N SER A 428 8.81 -6.98 -8.07
CA SER A 428 9.32 -7.79 -6.96
C SER A 428 8.71 -9.19 -6.90
N ARG A 429 7.45 -9.37 -7.28
CA ARG A 429 6.82 -10.71 -7.30
C ARG A 429 7.46 -11.66 -8.31
N PRO A 430 7.60 -11.29 -9.61
CA PRO A 430 8.32 -12.14 -10.54
C PRO A 430 9.75 -12.47 -10.10
N LEU A 431 10.41 -11.52 -9.44
CA LEU A 431 11.79 -11.66 -9.00
C LEU A 431 11.93 -12.50 -7.73
N LEU A 432 11.09 -12.28 -6.71
CA LEU A 432 11.29 -12.77 -5.35
C LEU A 432 10.19 -13.72 -4.83
N LEU A 433 9.16 -13.96 -5.61
CA LEU A 433 8.04 -14.80 -5.19
C LEU A 433 7.81 -15.96 -6.16
N HIS A 434 7.80 -15.68 -7.46
CA HIS A 434 7.48 -16.65 -8.46
C HIS A 434 8.65 -17.62 -8.69
N GLY A 435 8.30 -18.85 -9.05
CA GLY A 435 9.17 -19.95 -9.36
C GLY A 435 8.39 -21.25 -9.16
N VAL A 436 8.69 -22.26 -9.94
CA VAL A 436 8.12 -23.59 -9.74
C VAL A 436 8.85 -24.24 -8.57
N GLY A 437 8.13 -24.50 -7.49
CA GLY A 437 8.64 -25.26 -6.35
C GLY A 437 8.05 -26.67 -6.37
N LYS A 438 8.90 -27.70 -6.39
CA LYS A 438 8.51 -29.11 -6.22
C LYS A 438 8.95 -29.57 -4.84
N GLN A 439 7.99 -29.96 -4.00
CA GLN A 439 8.25 -30.49 -2.67
C GLN A 439 8.39 -32.01 -2.73
N THR A 440 9.42 -32.53 -2.09
CA THR A 440 9.63 -33.94 -1.88
C THR A 440 9.92 -34.21 -0.41
N GLN A 441 9.61 -35.43 0.06
CA GLN A 441 9.89 -35.85 1.42
C GLN A 441 10.66 -37.18 1.39
N HIS A 442 11.80 -37.19 2.05
CA HIS A 442 12.63 -38.41 2.17
C HIS A 442 13.24 -38.47 3.57
N ALA A 443 13.13 -39.64 4.22
CA ALA A 443 13.69 -39.91 5.54
C ALA A 443 13.38 -38.79 6.58
N GLY A 444 12.15 -38.28 6.58
CA GLY A 444 11.73 -37.19 7.52
C GLY A 444 12.18 -35.79 7.11
N GLN A 445 13.01 -35.66 6.08
CA GLN A 445 13.43 -34.36 5.56
C GLN A 445 12.53 -33.92 4.41
N THR A 446 12.00 -32.69 4.52
CA THR A 446 11.26 -32.03 3.43
C THR A 446 12.21 -31.18 2.62
N THR A 447 12.24 -31.40 1.32
CA THR A 447 13.04 -30.61 0.37
C THR A 447 12.12 -29.90 -0.62
N LEU A 448 12.33 -28.59 -0.78
CA LEU A 448 11.66 -27.77 -1.79
C LEU A 448 12.68 -27.43 -2.88
N THR A 449 12.55 -28.07 -4.04
CA THR A 449 13.37 -27.78 -5.22
C THR A 449 12.72 -26.64 -5.99
N ILE A 450 13.45 -25.53 -6.17
CA ILE A 450 12.92 -24.32 -6.82
C ILE A 450 13.60 -24.15 -8.17
N THR A 451 12.80 -23.89 -9.21
CA THR A 451 13.26 -23.51 -10.54
C THR A 451 12.58 -22.21 -10.95
N SER A 452 13.37 -21.25 -11.41
CA SER A 452 12.90 -19.96 -11.88
C SER A 452 13.30 -19.76 -13.35
N SER A 453 12.41 -19.16 -14.12
CA SER A 453 12.71 -18.72 -15.50
C SER A 453 13.14 -17.24 -15.56
N HIS A 454 13.31 -16.58 -14.40
CA HIS A 454 13.66 -15.18 -14.34
C HIS A 454 15.13 -14.96 -14.73
N GLY A 455 15.40 -14.01 -15.64
CA GLY A 455 16.77 -13.77 -16.16
C GLY A 455 17.79 -13.32 -15.10
N ARG A 456 17.36 -12.96 -13.88
CA ARG A 456 18.20 -12.58 -12.73
C ARG A 456 18.27 -13.67 -11.65
N GLU A 457 18.01 -14.92 -11.97
CA GLU A 457 17.95 -16.03 -10.99
C GLU A 457 19.22 -16.12 -10.13
N SER A 458 20.40 -16.10 -10.74
CA SER A 458 21.68 -16.17 -10.01
C SER A 458 21.87 -15.06 -9.00
N TYR A 459 21.45 -13.84 -9.34
CA TYR A 459 21.45 -12.69 -8.42
C TYR A 459 20.51 -12.92 -7.23
N VAL A 460 19.28 -13.35 -7.51
CA VAL A 460 18.27 -13.62 -6.47
C VAL A 460 18.73 -14.73 -5.54
N LYS A 461 19.31 -15.80 -6.08
CA LYS A 461 19.88 -16.90 -5.29
C LYS A 461 20.96 -16.39 -4.33
N ALA A 462 21.91 -15.59 -4.83
CA ALA A 462 22.96 -15.00 -3.99
C ALA A 462 22.39 -14.07 -2.92
N ALA A 463 21.37 -13.27 -3.25
CA ALA A 463 20.70 -12.41 -2.30
C ALA A 463 19.97 -13.20 -1.21
N TYR A 464 19.25 -14.27 -1.56
CA TYR A 464 18.61 -15.14 -0.57
C TYR A 464 19.62 -15.87 0.32
N MET A 465 20.77 -16.26 -0.20
CA MET A 465 21.85 -16.82 0.64
C MET A 465 22.29 -15.83 1.73
N ARG A 466 22.45 -14.55 1.39
CA ARG A 466 22.77 -13.50 2.38
C ARG A 466 21.67 -13.31 3.41
N VAL A 467 20.41 -13.26 2.97
CA VAL A 467 19.26 -13.12 3.87
C VAL A 467 19.12 -14.32 4.80
N CYS A 468 19.32 -15.54 4.28
CA CYS A 468 19.30 -16.75 5.11
C CYS A 468 20.44 -16.76 6.14
N ALA A 469 21.65 -16.38 5.74
CA ALA A 469 22.78 -16.27 6.67
C ALA A 469 22.48 -15.26 7.80
N PHE A 470 21.94 -14.08 7.45
CA PHE A 470 21.49 -13.11 8.45
C PHE A 470 20.42 -13.68 9.39
N PHE A 471 19.43 -14.44 8.87
CA PHE A 471 18.44 -15.08 9.73
C PHE A 471 19.02 -16.19 10.60
N ASP A 472 20.02 -16.91 10.13
CA ASP A 472 20.67 -17.96 10.92
C ASP A 472 21.51 -17.36 12.05
N GLU A 473 22.22 -16.26 11.80
CA GLU A 473 22.88 -15.47 12.85
C GLU A 473 21.87 -14.96 13.88
N LEU A 474 20.74 -14.39 13.39
CA LEU A 474 19.70 -13.88 14.28
C LEU A 474 19.07 -14.98 15.14
N LYS A 475 18.84 -16.18 14.58
CA LYS A 475 18.33 -17.35 15.33
C LYS A 475 19.34 -17.85 16.36
N ALA A 476 20.63 -17.82 16.07
CA ALA A 476 21.66 -18.25 16.99
C ALA A 476 21.68 -17.40 18.29
N ILE A 477 21.34 -16.12 18.18
CA ILE A 477 21.23 -15.20 19.32
C ILE A 477 19.79 -15.00 19.83
N ALA A 478 18.79 -15.56 19.14
CA ALA A 478 17.37 -15.41 19.49
C ALA A 478 17.01 -15.81 20.93
N PRO A 479 17.63 -16.83 21.57
CA PRO A 479 17.35 -17.14 22.96
C PRO A 479 17.62 -15.98 23.94
N GLN A 480 18.43 -15.00 23.51
CA GLN A 480 18.81 -13.82 24.28
C GLN A 480 18.01 -12.58 23.87
N LEU A 481 17.11 -12.69 22.88
CA LEU A 481 16.37 -11.59 22.31
C LEU A 481 14.87 -11.77 22.53
N THR A 482 14.19 -10.68 22.82
CA THR A 482 12.73 -10.64 22.75
C THR A 482 12.26 -10.59 21.28
N PRO A 483 11.00 -10.97 20.99
CA PRO A 483 10.41 -10.80 19.66
C PRO A 483 10.54 -9.36 19.11
N LEU A 484 10.43 -8.36 19.98
CA LEU A 484 10.60 -6.96 19.63
C LEU A 484 12.04 -6.66 19.20
N GLN A 485 13.03 -7.12 19.95
CA GLN A 485 14.45 -6.94 19.63
C GLN A 485 14.83 -7.64 18.32
N CYS A 486 14.28 -8.82 18.04
CA CYS A 486 14.43 -9.47 16.73
C CYS A 486 13.91 -8.59 15.60
N TRP A 487 12.73 -7.98 15.79
CA TRP A 487 12.12 -7.11 14.81
C TRP A 487 12.95 -5.83 14.55
N TYR A 488 13.48 -5.20 15.59
CA TYR A 488 14.38 -4.05 15.47
C TYR A 488 15.62 -4.38 14.63
N ARG A 489 16.22 -5.56 14.81
CA ARG A 489 17.36 -6.01 14.00
C ARG A 489 16.98 -6.24 12.54
N ILE A 490 15.84 -6.88 12.30
CA ILE A 490 15.32 -7.09 10.94
C ILE A 490 15.07 -5.74 10.25
N LEU A 491 14.43 -4.79 10.94
CA LEU A 491 14.19 -3.45 10.39
C LEU A 491 15.50 -2.70 10.14
N SER A 492 16.47 -2.81 11.06
CA SER A 492 17.79 -2.18 10.86
C SER A 492 18.48 -2.70 9.60
N GLU A 493 18.45 -4.00 9.36
CA GLU A 493 19.02 -4.59 8.14
C GLU A 493 18.23 -4.19 6.88
N ALA A 494 16.89 -4.29 6.92
CA ALA A 494 16.03 -3.91 5.80
C ALA A 494 16.16 -2.43 5.42
N MET A 495 16.43 -1.58 6.38
CA MET A 495 16.47 -0.14 6.23
C MET A 495 17.89 0.44 6.31
N LYS A 496 18.93 -0.40 6.26
CA LYS A 496 20.34 0.01 6.47
C LYS A 496 20.79 1.18 5.58
N LYS A 497 20.30 1.25 4.36
CA LYS A 497 20.58 2.38 3.46
C LYS A 497 19.88 3.66 3.92
N TYR A 498 18.61 3.56 4.29
CA TYR A 498 17.83 4.67 4.84
C TYR A 498 18.44 5.18 6.15
N LEU A 499 18.88 4.25 6.99
CA LEU A 499 19.53 4.51 8.27
C LEU A 499 20.96 5.04 8.14
N LYS A 500 21.54 5.04 6.94
CA LYS A 500 22.94 5.46 6.67
C LYS A 500 23.95 4.79 7.61
N GLY A 501 23.74 3.52 7.95
CA GLY A 501 24.57 2.74 8.86
C GLY A 501 24.21 2.84 10.35
N ALA A 502 23.24 3.67 10.73
CA ALA A 502 22.69 3.63 12.09
C ALA A 502 21.91 2.34 12.32
N VAL A 503 21.82 1.91 13.57
CA VAL A 503 21.06 0.74 14.01
C VAL A 503 19.93 1.21 14.92
N LEU A 504 18.73 0.75 14.65
CA LEU A 504 17.57 0.99 15.51
C LEU A 504 17.82 0.30 16.87
N LYS A 505 17.64 1.03 17.94
CA LYS A 505 17.82 0.50 19.30
C LYS A 505 16.43 0.23 19.88
N PRO A 506 16.14 -1.01 20.32
CA PRO A 506 14.90 -1.26 21.04
C PRO A 506 14.91 -0.43 22.32
N PRO A 507 13.72 0.07 22.77
CA PRO A 507 13.63 0.77 24.03
C PRO A 507 14.19 -0.13 25.13
N ASP A 508 15.01 0.44 26.01
CA ASP A 508 15.51 -0.28 27.17
C ASP A 508 14.31 -0.86 27.92
N LEU A 509 14.36 -2.14 28.21
CA LEU A 509 13.38 -2.80 29.08
C LEU A 509 13.54 -2.17 30.46
N ILE A 510 12.99 -1.00 30.70
CA ILE A 510 12.77 -0.45 32.03
C ILE A 510 11.88 -1.46 32.72
N ASN A 511 12.44 -2.12 33.72
CA ASN A 511 11.80 -3.05 34.58
C ASN A 511 10.40 -2.59 34.99
N TYR A 512 9.37 -3.07 34.29
CA TYR A 512 8.03 -3.12 34.87
C TYR A 512 7.98 -4.28 35.85
N VAL A 513 8.71 -4.11 36.95
CA VAL A 513 8.49 -4.85 38.18
C VAL A 513 7.84 -3.86 39.14
N SER A 514 6.53 -3.86 39.15
CA SER A 514 5.70 -3.61 40.36
C SER A 514 4.23 -3.81 40.00
#